data_1df1bb2831b78f17427b0898033c118d
#
_entry.id   1df1bb2831b78f17427b0898033c118d
#
_cell.length_a   1.000
_cell.length_b   1.000
_cell.length_c   1.000
_cell.angle_alpha   90.00
_cell.angle_beta   90.00
_cell.angle_gamma   90.00
#
_symmetry.space_group_name_H-M   'P 1'
#
loop_
_entity.id
_entity.type
_entity.pdbx_description
1 polymer ?
#
loop_
_entity_poly.entity_id
_entity_poly.type
_entity_poly.pdbx_seq_one_letter_code
_entity_poly.pdbx_strand_id
1 'polypeptide(L)'
;MTLSPDGAQVAFLQSTGPTDPVKRLLVADIARDFHPTIAADPGALLTTDEELSPAERARRERLRESGAGIVSFNTDDTFTTAVFALSGSVGVAPLAANGQPARLLDLARPAIDPRIDPTGERIAWVCEGSLYVAARDGADERCLLEATHPLQTWGLANFLAAEEFDRVRGFWWAPDGAALLVEEVDESAVDEWHIANPSNPGETPRTVRYPAVGGANPRVRLWLVPLVGERTEIVWDQERWEYLVSVRWNGFGPPLVTLFDRPQRHSIVLSIDPTDGSTSVISHDEDTAWVSEIPGTPTWTADSQLVSTHQSGDVETVAIDGVAVELAADQQVTAVVRSSEDGLLLAIAPRATASSLVLVGRDGRVHPLAADEGWTVGDYRAGTLYTAHTDVDARDWSRQFSTWNPLDGGQSLIATLESHAMSPPIDVSPELVAVGERA
;
A
#
# COMPACT_ATOMS: atom_id res chain seq x y z
N MET A 1 -1.22 -2.14 -9.85
CA MET A 1 -0.44 -1.67 -11.01
C MET A 1 0.79 -0.94 -10.50
N THR A 2 1.94 -1.08 -11.19
CA THR A 2 3.20 -0.44 -10.81
C THR A 2 3.94 -0.04 -12.10
N LEU A 3 4.32 1.23 -12.22
CA LEU A 3 5.20 1.73 -13.29
C LEU A 3 6.67 1.47 -12.91
N SER A 4 7.49 1.15 -13.92
CA SER A 4 8.96 1.12 -13.75
C SER A 4 9.49 2.52 -13.39
N PRO A 5 10.64 2.64 -12.71
CA PRO A 5 11.20 3.95 -12.34
C PRO A 5 11.44 4.90 -13.51
N ASP A 6 11.77 4.36 -14.68
CA ASP A 6 11.97 5.09 -15.92
C ASP A 6 10.69 5.37 -16.73
N GLY A 7 9.52 4.91 -16.21
CA GLY A 7 8.22 5.05 -16.89
C GLY A 7 8.07 4.22 -18.16
N ALA A 8 9.05 3.37 -18.51
CA ALA A 8 9.03 2.64 -19.79
C ALA A 8 8.18 1.37 -19.75
N GLN A 9 7.99 0.78 -18.57
CA GLN A 9 7.27 -0.47 -18.39
C GLN A 9 6.20 -0.36 -17.30
N VAL A 10 5.25 -1.28 -17.37
CA VAL A 10 4.20 -1.42 -16.33
C VAL A 10 3.97 -2.90 -16.02
N ALA A 11 3.82 -3.20 -14.72
CA ALA A 11 3.31 -4.48 -14.26
C ALA A 11 1.92 -4.29 -13.64
N PHE A 12 1.00 -5.21 -13.92
CA PHE A 12 -0.38 -5.12 -13.45
C PHE A 12 -1.04 -6.49 -13.35
N LEU A 13 -2.12 -6.54 -12.57
CA LEU A 13 -2.94 -7.74 -12.43
C LEU A 13 -4.17 -7.63 -13.33
N GLN A 14 -4.48 -8.70 -14.04
CA GLN A 14 -5.66 -8.79 -14.89
C GLN A 14 -6.14 -10.24 -15.00
N SER A 15 -7.45 -10.44 -15.04
CA SER A 15 -8.09 -11.72 -15.39
C SER A 15 -8.27 -11.86 -16.91
N THR A 16 -8.70 -13.03 -17.38
CA THR A 16 -8.94 -13.27 -18.81
C THR A 16 -10.27 -12.73 -19.32
N GLY A 17 -11.18 -12.39 -18.41
CA GLY A 17 -12.50 -11.88 -18.75
C GLY A 17 -13.32 -11.45 -17.53
N PRO A 18 -14.48 -10.87 -17.74
CA PRO A 18 -15.27 -10.24 -16.68
C PRO A 18 -15.83 -11.23 -15.64
N THR A 19 -15.93 -12.50 -15.99
CA THR A 19 -16.42 -13.57 -15.10
C THR A 19 -15.32 -14.46 -14.55
N ASP A 20 -14.06 -14.23 -14.96
CA ASP A 20 -12.90 -14.97 -14.48
C ASP A 20 -12.34 -14.28 -13.21
N PRO A 21 -12.45 -14.89 -12.03
CA PRO A 21 -11.90 -14.31 -10.80
C PRO A 21 -10.38 -14.43 -10.68
N VAL A 22 -9.74 -15.26 -11.54
CA VAL A 22 -8.31 -15.58 -11.43
C VAL A 22 -7.48 -14.48 -12.09
N LYS A 23 -6.77 -13.72 -11.27
CA LYS A 23 -5.86 -12.69 -11.76
C LYS A 23 -4.47 -13.27 -12.04
N ARG A 24 -3.89 -12.80 -13.14
CA ARG A 24 -2.51 -13.07 -13.59
C ARG A 24 -1.67 -11.81 -13.46
N LEU A 25 -0.37 -11.97 -13.32
CA LEU A 25 0.58 -10.87 -13.41
C LEU A 25 1.03 -10.70 -14.86
N LEU A 26 0.82 -9.51 -15.40
CA LEU A 26 1.24 -9.11 -16.72
C LEU A 26 2.28 -8.00 -16.64
N VAL A 27 3.13 -7.91 -17.65
CA VAL A 27 4.08 -6.83 -17.86
C VAL A 27 3.98 -6.34 -19.31
N ALA A 28 4.07 -5.03 -19.51
CA ALA A 28 4.06 -4.43 -20.83
C ALA A 28 5.14 -3.35 -20.94
N ASP A 29 5.74 -3.23 -22.15
CA ASP A 29 6.54 -2.08 -22.55
C ASP A 29 5.56 -1.01 -23.07
N ILE A 30 5.54 0.15 -22.40
CA ILE A 30 4.59 1.22 -22.71
C ILE A 30 4.93 1.90 -24.03
N ALA A 31 6.23 2.04 -24.34
CA ALA A 31 6.72 2.77 -25.51
C ALA A 31 6.76 1.92 -26.79
N ARG A 32 6.71 0.58 -26.68
CA ARG A 32 6.84 -0.37 -27.79
C ARG A 32 5.56 -1.16 -27.99
N ASP A 33 4.59 -0.56 -28.68
CA ASP A 33 3.32 -1.23 -29.12
C ASP A 33 2.44 -1.79 -28.00
N PHE A 34 2.67 -1.46 -26.75
CA PHE A 34 1.90 -1.88 -25.58
C PHE A 34 1.28 -3.29 -25.71
N HIS A 35 2.13 -4.32 -25.84
CA HIS A 35 1.70 -5.71 -25.85
C HIS A 35 1.92 -6.36 -24.47
N PRO A 36 0.89 -6.49 -23.63
CA PRO A 36 1.01 -7.17 -22.36
C PRO A 36 1.43 -8.63 -22.55
N THR A 37 2.44 -9.05 -21.82
CA THR A 37 2.89 -10.44 -21.75
C THR A 37 2.66 -10.97 -20.34
N ILE A 38 2.35 -12.26 -20.23
CA ILE A 38 2.13 -12.90 -18.94
C ILE A 38 3.47 -13.13 -18.26
N ALA A 39 3.70 -12.44 -17.15
CA ALA A 39 4.87 -12.64 -16.28
C ALA A 39 4.64 -13.82 -15.31
N ALA A 40 3.40 -14.00 -14.80
CA ALA A 40 3.04 -15.16 -14.01
C ALA A 40 1.56 -15.54 -14.21
N ASP A 41 1.32 -16.84 -14.43
CA ASP A 41 -0.01 -17.44 -14.58
C ASP A 41 -0.26 -18.46 -13.46
N PRO A 42 -1.25 -18.24 -12.55
CA PRO A 42 -1.60 -19.22 -11.53
C PRO A 42 -1.87 -20.62 -12.08
N GLY A 43 -2.54 -20.71 -13.24
CA GLY A 43 -2.84 -22.01 -13.87
C GLY A 43 -1.61 -22.79 -14.37
N ALA A 44 -0.50 -22.08 -14.63
CA ALA A 44 0.77 -22.73 -14.97
C ALA A 44 1.63 -23.03 -13.74
N LEU A 45 1.40 -22.34 -12.63
CA LEU A 45 2.18 -22.47 -11.39
C LEU A 45 1.58 -23.47 -10.41
N LEU A 46 0.26 -23.64 -10.40
CA LEU A 46 -0.45 -24.56 -9.52
C LEU A 46 -0.78 -25.86 -10.25
N THR A 47 -0.67 -26.98 -9.55
CA THR A 47 -1.11 -28.31 -10.02
C THR A 47 -2.49 -28.69 -9.50
N THR A 48 -3.03 -27.92 -8.54
CA THR A 48 -4.33 -28.08 -7.89
C THR A 48 -5.02 -26.73 -7.82
N ASP A 49 -6.29 -26.71 -7.40
CA ASP A 49 -7.00 -25.47 -7.10
C ASP A 49 -6.28 -24.65 -6.01
N GLU A 50 -6.48 -23.33 -6.01
CA GLU A 50 -5.90 -22.44 -5.02
C GLU A 50 -6.45 -22.74 -3.61
N GLU A 51 -5.54 -22.94 -2.65
CA GLU A 51 -5.87 -23.11 -1.25
C GLU A 51 -5.38 -21.91 -0.43
N LEU A 52 -6.28 -21.29 0.32
CA LEU A 52 -5.97 -20.17 1.19
C LEU A 52 -5.87 -20.63 2.64
N SER A 53 -4.78 -20.24 3.31
CA SER A 53 -4.67 -20.37 4.76
C SER A 53 -5.75 -19.52 5.45
N PRO A 54 -6.17 -19.86 6.69
CA PRO A 54 -7.12 -19.03 7.43
C PRO A 54 -6.66 -17.58 7.60
N ALA A 55 -5.38 -17.35 7.81
CA ALA A 55 -4.78 -16.02 7.95
C ALA A 55 -4.83 -15.21 6.64
N GLU A 56 -4.50 -15.83 5.49
CA GLU A 56 -4.59 -15.16 4.18
C GLU A 56 -6.04 -14.88 3.80
N ARG A 57 -6.97 -15.78 4.12
CA ARG A 57 -8.40 -15.55 3.91
C ARG A 57 -8.87 -14.34 4.71
N ALA A 58 -8.53 -14.26 6.01
CA ALA A 58 -8.86 -13.10 6.84
C ALA A 58 -8.23 -11.81 6.32
N ARG A 59 -6.99 -11.87 5.80
CA ARG A 59 -6.33 -10.71 5.19
C ARG A 59 -7.06 -10.24 3.94
N ARG A 60 -7.45 -11.15 3.02
CA ARG A 60 -8.21 -10.81 1.81
C ARG A 60 -9.60 -10.26 2.14
N GLU A 61 -10.29 -10.81 3.16
CA GLU A 61 -11.57 -10.28 3.66
C GLU A 61 -11.43 -8.81 4.12
N ARG A 62 -10.40 -8.47 4.89
CA ARG A 62 -10.12 -7.09 5.32
C ARG A 62 -9.81 -6.17 4.15
N LEU A 63 -9.04 -6.63 3.18
CA LEU A 63 -8.73 -5.89 1.96
C LEU A 63 -9.90 -5.82 0.97
N ARG A 64 -11.03 -6.46 1.29
CA ARG A 64 -12.19 -6.62 0.39
C ARG A 64 -11.80 -7.20 -0.96
N GLU A 65 -10.77 -8.06 -0.98
CA GLU A 65 -10.29 -8.72 -2.18
C GLU A 65 -11.06 -10.00 -2.43
N SER A 66 -11.88 -10.00 -3.46
CA SER A 66 -12.71 -11.13 -3.90
C SER A 66 -12.09 -11.95 -5.03
N GLY A 67 -10.97 -11.49 -5.60
CA GLY A 67 -10.27 -12.19 -6.67
C GLY A 67 -9.55 -13.45 -6.20
N ALA A 68 -9.24 -14.32 -7.15
CA ALA A 68 -8.42 -15.52 -6.99
C ALA A 68 -7.09 -15.37 -7.74
N GLY A 69 -6.18 -16.30 -7.52
CA GLY A 69 -4.86 -16.29 -8.13
C GLY A 69 -3.93 -15.25 -7.51
N ILE A 70 -3.23 -14.48 -8.33
CA ILE A 70 -2.32 -13.45 -7.87
C ILE A 70 -3.10 -12.17 -7.59
N VAL A 71 -3.33 -11.85 -6.33
CA VAL A 71 -4.15 -10.69 -5.92
C VAL A 71 -3.32 -9.47 -5.52
N SER A 72 -2.05 -9.66 -5.23
CA SER A 72 -1.09 -8.60 -4.95
C SER A 72 0.31 -9.01 -5.35
N PHE A 73 1.17 -8.04 -5.64
CA PHE A 73 2.59 -8.26 -5.91
C PHE A 73 3.41 -7.06 -5.43
N ASN A 74 4.70 -7.27 -5.27
CA ASN A 74 5.69 -6.24 -4.96
C ASN A 74 6.87 -6.39 -5.92
N THR A 75 7.53 -5.29 -6.29
CA THR A 75 8.68 -5.26 -7.18
C THR A 75 9.90 -4.70 -6.46
N ASP A 76 11.08 -5.07 -6.92
CA ASP A 76 12.32 -4.38 -6.60
C ASP A 76 12.35 -2.97 -7.24
N ASP A 77 13.25 -2.10 -6.76
CA ASP A 77 13.37 -0.73 -7.28
C ASP A 77 13.94 -0.66 -8.70
N THR A 78 14.61 -1.72 -9.17
CA THR A 78 15.08 -1.81 -10.56
C THR A 78 14.05 -2.36 -11.53
N PHE A 79 12.88 -2.76 -11.01
CA PHE A 79 11.77 -3.32 -11.77
C PHE A 79 12.14 -4.58 -12.58
N THR A 80 13.03 -5.41 -12.02
CA THR A 80 13.48 -6.64 -12.68
C THR A 80 12.72 -7.88 -12.21
N THR A 81 12.18 -7.84 -10.99
CA THR A 81 11.57 -8.99 -10.33
C THR A 81 10.30 -8.58 -9.59
N ALA A 82 9.25 -9.36 -9.76
CA ALA A 82 8.06 -9.29 -8.90
C ALA A 82 7.97 -10.50 -7.98
N VAL A 83 7.50 -10.28 -6.75
CA VAL A 83 7.16 -11.34 -5.79
C VAL A 83 5.69 -11.25 -5.40
N PHE A 84 5.08 -12.39 -5.13
CA PHE A 84 3.67 -12.51 -4.79
C PHE A 84 3.41 -13.75 -3.93
N ALA A 85 2.28 -13.77 -3.24
CA ALA A 85 1.77 -14.98 -2.59
C ALA A 85 0.81 -15.70 -3.54
N LEU A 86 0.93 -17.03 -3.64
CA LEU A 86 -0.01 -17.86 -4.37
C LEU A 86 -0.17 -19.20 -3.64
N SER A 87 -1.39 -19.52 -3.21
CA SER A 87 -1.71 -20.76 -2.47
C SER A 87 -0.77 -20.99 -1.29
N GLY A 88 -0.45 -19.93 -0.55
CA GLY A 88 0.47 -19.98 0.59
C GLY A 88 1.95 -20.15 0.25
N SER A 89 2.33 -20.14 -1.01
CA SER A 89 3.73 -20.16 -1.45
C SER A 89 4.21 -18.79 -1.88
N VAL A 90 5.50 -18.52 -1.76
CA VAL A 90 6.15 -17.34 -2.35
C VAL A 90 6.40 -17.58 -3.82
N GLY A 91 5.85 -16.74 -4.68
CA GLY A 91 6.10 -16.74 -6.11
C GLY A 91 7.08 -15.66 -6.52
N VAL A 92 7.91 -15.93 -7.51
CA VAL A 92 8.87 -15.00 -8.11
C VAL A 92 8.66 -14.99 -9.61
N ALA A 93 8.50 -13.80 -10.18
CA ALA A 93 8.36 -13.59 -11.61
C ALA A 93 9.39 -12.55 -12.11
N PRO A 94 10.23 -12.89 -13.10
CA PRO A 94 11.02 -11.90 -13.81
C PRO A 94 10.12 -10.95 -14.60
N LEU A 95 10.34 -9.64 -14.49
CA LEU A 95 9.62 -8.62 -15.26
C LEU A 95 10.35 -8.29 -16.56
N ALA A 96 11.67 -8.52 -16.62
CA ALA A 96 12.42 -8.37 -17.85
C ALA A 96 12.13 -9.53 -18.82
N ALA A 97 12.15 -9.25 -20.11
CA ALA A 97 11.98 -10.26 -21.18
C ALA A 97 13.23 -11.17 -21.31
N ASN A 98 13.69 -11.76 -20.21
CA ASN A 98 14.87 -12.63 -20.18
C ASN A 98 14.55 -14.13 -20.40
N GLY A 99 13.29 -14.48 -20.69
CA GLY A 99 12.83 -15.83 -21.02
C GLY A 99 12.77 -16.79 -19.83
N GLN A 100 13.06 -16.36 -18.62
CA GLN A 100 12.87 -17.21 -17.43
C GLN A 100 11.41 -17.20 -17.00
N PRO A 101 10.81 -18.38 -16.73
CA PRO A 101 9.43 -18.48 -16.27
C PRO A 101 9.32 -18.05 -14.79
N ALA A 102 8.13 -17.59 -14.41
CA ALA A 102 7.77 -17.47 -13.00
C ALA A 102 7.82 -18.85 -12.31
N ARG A 103 8.10 -18.85 -11.02
CA ARG A 103 8.17 -20.08 -10.22
C ARG A 103 7.68 -19.85 -8.80
N LEU A 104 7.18 -20.89 -8.15
CA LEU A 104 6.97 -20.93 -6.72
C LEU A 104 8.26 -21.43 -6.04
N LEU A 105 8.62 -20.79 -4.93
CA LEU A 105 9.77 -21.19 -4.14
C LEU A 105 9.36 -22.24 -3.09
N ASP A 106 10.25 -23.16 -2.80
CA ASP A 106 10.06 -24.15 -1.73
C ASP A 106 10.59 -23.56 -0.40
N LEU A 107 9.76 -22.74 0.22
CA LEU A 107 10.05 -21.98 1.45
C LEU A 107 9.00 -22.28 2.52
N ALA A 108 9.23 -21.81 3.75
CA ALA A 108 8.27 -21.94 4.85
C ALA A 108 6.87 -21.41 4.48
N ARG A 109 5.85 -22.21 4.77
CA ARG A 109 4.44 -21.98 4.39
C ARG A 109 3.49 -22.16 5.57
N PRO A 110 2.34 -21.46 5.58
CA PRO A 110 1.83 -20.56 4.53
C PRO A 110 2.50 -19.19 4.56
N ALA A 111 2.94 -18.69 3.41
CA ALA A 111 3.53 -17.37 3.27
C ALA A 111 2.46 -16.29 3.12
N ILE A 112 2.61 -15.21 3.87
CA ILE A 112 1.75 -14.02 3.86
C ILE A 112 2.60 -12.80 3.57
N ASP A 113 2.10 -11.92 2.71
CA ASP A 113 2.68 -10.62 2.33
C ASP A 113 4.18 -10.69 1.95
N PRO A 114 4.60 -11.56 1.01
CA PRO A 114 5.99 -11.62 0.58
C PRO A 114 6.40 -10.34 -0.11
N ARG A 115 7.58 -9.81 0.27
CA ARG A 115 8.14 -8.58 -0.29
C ARG A 115 9.61 -8.74 -0.59
N ILE A 116 9.97 -8.38 -1.82
CA ILE A 116 11.36 -8.28 -2.23
C ILE A 116 11.98 -6.99 -1.68
N ASP A 117 13.24 -7.01 -1.33
CA ASP A 117 13.96 -5.81 -0.93
C ASP A 117 14.16 -4.86 -2.14
N PRO A 118 14.43 -3.56 -1.92
CA PRO A 118 14.64 -2.59 -3.00
C PRO A 118 15.78 -2.96 -3.95
N THR A 119 16.79 -3.70 -3.48
CA THR A 119 17.94 -4.13 -4.29
C THR A 119 17.64 -5.36 -5.18
N GLY A 120 16.53 -6.05 -4.92
CA GLY A 120 16.13 -7.25 -5.66
C GLY A 120 16.87 -8.52 -5.27
N GLU A 121 17.58 -8.53 -4.15
CA GLU A 121 18.43 -9.65 -3.72
C GLU A 121 17.74 -10.60 -2.74
N ARG A 122 16.82 -10.10 -1.92
CA ARG A 122 16.19 -10.87 -0.83
C ARG A 122 14.68 -10.69 -0.79
N ILE A 123 14.01 -11.69 -0.23
CA ILE A 123 12.57 -11.70 0.00
C ILE A 123 12.33 -11.90 1.49
N ALA A 124 11.41 -11.13 2.08
CA ALA A 124 10.88 -11.37 3.41
C ALA A 124 9.37 -11.69 3.31
N TRP A 125 8.88 -12.55 4.22
CA TRP A 125 7.46 -12.91 4.31
C TRP A 125 7.13 -13.36 5.74
N VAL A 126 5.84 -13.36 6.06
CA VAL A 126 5.36 -13.88 7.34
C VAL A 126 4.84 -15.30 7.17
N CYS A 127 5.19 -16.17 8.09
CA CYS A 127 4.70 -17.54 8.20
C CYS A 127 4.39 -17.85 9.67
N GLU A 128 3.14 -18.24 9.97
CA GLU A 128 2.69 -18.61 11.32
C GLU A 128 3.09 -17.58 12.40
N GLY A 129 2.96 -16.31 12.09
CA GLY A 129 3.29 -15.20 12.98
C GLY A 129 4.77 -14.83 13.06
N SER A 130 5.65 -15.60 12.44
CA SER A 130 7.11 -15.37 12.41
C SER A 130 7.54 -14.73 11.10
N LEU A 131 8.57 -13.86 11.13
CA LEU A 131 9.14 -13.23 9.95
C LEU A 131 10.32 -14.05 9.43
N TYR A 132 10.27 -14.39 8.17
CA TYR A 132 11.30 -15.13 7.45
C TYR A 132 11.99 -14.25 6.39
N VAL A 133 13.20 -14.64 6.04
CA VAL A 133 13.98 -14.04 4.94
C VAL A 133 14.74 -15.12 4.19
N ALA A 134 14.84 -14.95 2.86
CA ALA A 134 15.66 -15.79 1.99
C ALA A 134 16.29 -14.94 0.87
N ALA A 135 17.27 -15.48 0.16
CA ALA A 135 17.69 -14.92 -1.12
C ALA A 135 16.55 -15.03 -2.15
N ARG A 136 16.55 -14.18 -3.18
CA ARG A 136 15.54 -14.16 -4.25
C ARG A 136 15.32 -15.50 -4.94
N ASP A 137 16.33 -16.36 -4.98
CA ASP A 137 16.23 -17.68 -5.57
C ASP A 137 15.69 -18.76 -4.61
N GLY A 138 15.45 -18.42 -3.34
CA GLY A 138 15.02 -19.29 -2.27
C GLY A 138 16.16 -19.88 -1.43
N ALA A 139 17.41 -19.55 -1.75
CA ALA A 139 18.54 -19.99 -0.92
C ALA A 139 18.60 -19.23 0.41
N ASP A 140 19.33 -19.78 1.37
CA ASP A 140 19.63 -19.17 2.68
C ASP A 140 18.37 -18.77 3.47
N GLU A 141 17.29 -19.55 3.33
CA GLU A 141 16.08 -19.36 4.12
C GLU A 141 16.37 -19.42 5.61
N ARG A 142 15.84 -18.46 6.35
CA ARG A 142 15.91 -18.45 7.81
C ARG A 142 14.73 -17.70 8.44
N CYS A 143 14.32 -18.16 9.62
CA CYS A 143 13.47 -17.38 10.49
C CYS A 143 14.30 -16.22 11.05
N LEU A 144 13.91 -14.97 10.72
CA LEU A 144 14.57 -13.75 11.20
C LEU A 144 14.06 -13.36 12.58
N LEU A 145 12.74 -13.47 12.79
CA LEU A 145 12.05 -13.20 14.05
C LEU A 145 11.00 -14.26 14.30
N GLU A 146 11.17 -14.99 15.40
CA GLU A 146 10.29 -16.11 15.77
C GLU A 146 9.19 -15.62 16.74
N ALA A 147 7.93 -16.00 16.45
CA ALA A 147 6.82 -15.83 17.38
C ALA A 147 6.96 -16.86 18.53
N THR A 148 6.92 -16.36 19.77
CA THR A 148 7.12 -17.20 20.97
C THR A 148 5.84 -17.81 21.51
N HIS A 149 4.67 -17.32 21.07
CA HIS A 149 3.36 -17.85 21.40
C HIS A 149 2.32 -17.47 20.32
N PRO A 150 1.17 -18.17 20.26
CA PRO A 150 0.20 -18.02 19.16
C PRO A 150 -0.46 -16.65 19.01
N LEU A 151 -0.39 -15.78 20.03
CA LEU A 151 -0.98 -14.44 20.04
C LEU A 151 0.08 -13.35 19.74
N GLN A 152 1.31 -13.75 19.46
CA GLN A 152 2.38 -12.84 19.02
C GLN A 152 2.57 -12.99 17.51
N THR A 153 2.69 -11.87 16.83
CA THR A 153 3.04 -11.85 15.39
C THR A 153 4.13 -10.83 15.11
N TRP A 154 4.98 -11.15 14.14
CA TRP A 154 6.01 -10.30 13.59
C TRP A 154 5.71 -9.97 12.14
N GLY A 155 5.66 -8.69 11.81
CA GLY A 155 5.53 -8.25 10.42
C GLY A 155 4.11 -8.24 9.86
N LEU A 156 3.09 -8.42 10.69
CA LEU A 156 1.68 -8.25 10.31
C LEU A 156 1.06 -7.12 11.12
N ALA A 157 0.27 -6.31 10.46
CA ALA A 157 -0.54 -5.30 11.14
C ALA A 157 -1.64 -5.96 11.98
N ASN A 158 -1.94 -5.37 13.15
CA ASN A 158 -3.06 -5.78 13.96
C ASN A 158 -4.41 -5.39 13.33
N PHE A 159 -5.51 -5.87 13.93
CA PHE A 159 -6.87 -5.60 13.44
C PHE A 159 -7.19 -4.10 13.34
N LEU A 160 -6.87 -3.32 14.38
CA LEU A 160 -7.14 -1.86 14.40
C LEU A 160 -6.38 -1.12 13.29
N ALA A 161 -5.11 -1.43 13.12
CA ALA A 161 -4.29 -0.80 12.08
C ALA A 161 -4.84 -1.07 10.67
N ALA A 162 -5.37 -2.28 10.44
CA ALA A 162 -5.92 -2.65 9.14
C ALA A 162 -7.29 -2.04 8.86
N GLU A 163 -8.18 -1.94 9.88
CA GLU A 163 -9.56 -1.47 9.70
C GLU A 163 -9.69 0.05 9.84
N GLU A 164 -8.90 0.68 10.74
CA GLU A 164 -9.05 2.10 11.06
C GLU A 164 -8.00 3.00 10.38
N PHE A 165 -6.84 2.46 10.02
CA PHE A 165 -5.72 3.23 9.44
C PHE A 165 -5.30 2.74 8.06
N ASP A 166 -6.07 1.83 7.42
CA ASP A 166 -5.75 1.22 6.11
C ASP A 166 -4.32 0.65 6.03
N ARG A 167 -3.72 0.32 7.20
CA ARG A 167 -2.38 -0.21 7.29
C ARG A 167 -2.40 -1.72 7.49
N VAL A 168 -2.20 -2.45 6.41
CA VAL A 168 -2.17 -3.93 6.39
C VAL A 168 -0.77 -4.51 6.48
N ARG A 169 0.25 -3.67 6.41
CA ARG A 169 1.67 -3.99 6.40
C ARG A 169 2.26 -3.90 7.80
N GLY A 170 3.11 -4.84 8.17
CA GLY A 170 3.81 -4.84 9.46
C GLY A 170 5.33 -4.88 9.34
N PHE A 171 5.93 -4.86 8.12
CA PHE A 171 7.37 -4.74 7.97
C PHE A 171 7.76 -3.91 6.73
N TRP A 172 8.91 -3.26 6.77
CA TRP A 172 9.41 -2.33 5.77
C TRP A 172 10.90 -2.53 5.60
N TRP A 173 11.33 -2.82 4.36
CA TRP A 173 12.74 -2.90 4.02
C TRP A 173 13.41 -1.53 4.08
N ALA A 174 14.66 -1.49 4.54
CA ALA A 174 15.55 -0.37 4.32
C ALA A 174 15.81 -0.19 2.81
N PRO A 175 16.00 1.05 2.32
CA PRO A 175 16.26 1.30 0.90
C PRO A 175 17.48 0.54 0.33
N ASP A 176 18.46 0.24 1.17
CA ASP A 176 19.67 -0.54 0.82
C ASP A 176 19.52 -2.06 1.00
N GLY A 177 18.36 -2.53 1.47
CA GLY A 177 18.10 -3.94 1.74
C GLY A 177 18.88 -4.54 2.93
N ALA A 178 19.58 -3.71 3.72
CA ALA A 178 20.43 -4.20 4.83
C ALA A 178 19.67 -4.47 6.14
N ALA A 179 18.51 -3.86 6.30
CA ALA A 179 17.68 -3.94 7.51
C ALA A 179 16.18 -3.89 7.18
N LEU A 180 15.36 -4.17 8.19
CA LEU A 180 13.92 -3.96 8.16
C LEU A 180 13.48 -3.16 9.40
N LEU A 181 12.43 -2.36 9.25
CA LEU A 181 11.57 -2.04 10.39
C LEU A 181 10.50 -3.12 10.46
N VAL A 182 10.24 -3.63 11.68
CA VAL A 182 9.31 -4.75 11.87
C VAL A 182 8.42 -4.46 13.07
N GLU A 183 7.10 -4.53 12.84
CA GLU A 183 6.09 -4.47 13.89
C GLU A 183 6.01 -5.81 14.60
N GLU A 184 6.01 -5.76 15.92
CA GLU A 184 5.62 -6.85 16.80
C GLU A 184 4.26 -6.54 17.40
N VAL A 185 3.32 -7.46 17.28
CA VAL A 185 1.98 -7.38 17.84
C VAL A 185 1.78 -8.50 18.86
N ASP A 186 1.31 -8.16 20.06
CA ASP A 186 0.90 -9.12 21.08
C ASP A 186 -0.56 -8.88 21.47
N GLU A 187 -1.43 -9.82 21.13
CA GLU A 187 -2.87 -9.77 21.39
C GLU A 187 -3.27 -10.44 22.71
N SER A 188 -2.33 -10.81 23.58
CA SER A 188 -2.60 -11.56 24.81
C SER A 188 -3.55 -10.82 25.76
N ALA A 189 -3.53 -9.48 25.75
CA ALA A 189 -4.40 -8.63 26.58
C ALA A 189 -5.78 -8.38 25.96
N VAL A 190 -5.98 -8.70 24.67
CA VAL A 190 -7.25 -8.41 23.96
C VAL A 190 -8.29 -9.46 24.30
N ASP A 191 -9.52 -9.02 24.56
CA ASP A 191 -10.63 -9.90 24.89
C ASP A 191 -11.02 -10.85 23.76
N GLU A 192 -11.44 -12.06 24.13
CA GLU A 192 -11.96 -13.06 23.20
C GLU A 192 -13.44 -12.87 22.93
N TRP A 193 -13.79 -12.93 21.66
CA TRP A 193 -15.18 -12.90 21.20
C TRP A 193 -15.52 -14.20 20.47
N HIS A 194 -16.74 -14.69 20.71
CA HIS A 194 -17.25 -15.91 20.09
C HIS A 194 -18.34 -15.56 19.10
N ILE A 195 -18.04 -15.78 17.82
CA ILE A 195 -18.97 -15.49 16.70
C ILE A 195 -19.61 -16.79 16.26
N ALA A 196 -20.90 -16.97 16.58
CA ALA A 196 -21.69 -18.10 16.13
C ALA A 196 -22.14 -17.93 14.69
N ASN A 197 -22.31 -19.03 13.96
CA ASN A 197 -22.90 -19.05 12.63
C ASN A 197 -24.40 -19.36 12.74
N PRO A 198 -25.31 -18.35 12.62
CA PRO A 198 -26.76 -18.59 12.76
C PRO A 198 -27.33 -19.52 11.68
N SER A 199 -26.68 -19.57 10.49
CA SER A 199 -27.11 -20.44 9.40
C SER A 199 -26.70 -21.90 9.63
N ASN A 200 -25.76 -22.15 10.52
CA ASN A 200 -25.30 -23.49 10.88
C ASN A 200 -25.04 -23.60 12.39
N PRO A 201 -26.10 -23.62 13.22
CA PRO A 201 -25.99 -23.54 14.69
C PRO A 201 -25.32 -24.75 15.35
N GLY A 202 -25.05 -25.80 14.59
CA GLY A 202 -24.28 -26.96 15.05
C GLY A 202 -22.76 -26.80 14.94
N GLU A 203 -22.27 -25.76 14.30
CA GLU A 203 -20.85 -25.47 14.24
C GLU A 203 -20.34 -24.82 15.54
N THR A 204 -19.09 -25.15 15.88
CA THR A 204 -18.40 -24.48 17.00
C THR A 204 -18.22 -22.98 16.64
N PRO A 205 -18.61 -22.05 17.52
CA PRO A 205 -18.38 -20.62 17.29
C PRO A 205 -16.92 -20.31 17.01
N ARG A 206 -16.66 -19.42 16.05
CA ARG A 206 -15.31 -18.93 15.78
C ARG A 206 -14.88 -18.00 16.91
N THR A 207 -13.75 -18.26 17.53
CA THR A 207 -13.13 -17.35 18.50
C THR A 207 -12.23 -16.37 17.79
N VAL A 208 -12.39 -15.09 18.08
CA VAL A 208 -11.55 -13.99 17.56
C VAL A 208 -11.16 -13.07 18.70
N ARG A 209 -10.01 -12.42 18.59
CA ARG A 209 -9.63 -11.32 19.47
C ARG A 209 -10.17 -10.02 18.88
N TYR A 210 -10.89 -9.25 19.68
CA TYR A 210 -11.48 -7.99 19.24
C TYR A 210 -11.34 -6.91 20.31
N PRO A 211 -10.60 -5.82 20.01
CA PRO A 211 -10.39 -4.71 20.94
C PRO A 211 -11.65 -3.83 21.02
N ALA A 212 -12.59 -4.21 21.87
CA ALA A 212 -13.83 -3.46 22.08
C ALA A 212 -13.55 -2.10 22.73
N VAL A 213 -14.48 -1.17 22.54
CA VAL A 213 -14.44 0.16 23.19
C VAL A 213 -14.32 0.00 24.72
N GLY A 214 -13.30 0.62 25.30
CA GLY A 214 -13.00 0.50 26.73
C GLY A 214 -12.21 -0.76 27.12
N GLY A 215 -12.01 -1.71 26.21
CA GLY A 215 -11.16 -2.89 26.40
C GLY A 215 -9.68 -2.59 26.14
N ALA A 216 -8.86 -3.62 26.29
CA ALA A 216 -7.42 -3.53 25.98
C ALA A 216 -7.18 -3.58 24.48
N ASN A 217 -6.24 -2.77 23.99
CA ASN A 217 -5.70 -2.87 22.65
C ASN A 217 -4.58 -3.93 22.59
N PRO A 218 -4.25 -4.46 21.39
CA PRO A 218 -3.01 -5.19 21.20
C PRO A 218 -1.81 -4.33 21.62
N ARG A 219 -0.82 -4.97 22.23
CA ARG A 219 0.47 -4.30 22.46
C ARG A 219 1.26 -4.30 21.17
N VAL A 220 1.66 -3.11 20.71
CA VAL A 220 2.42 -2.91 19.47
C VAL A 220 3.79 -2.38 19.81
N ARG A 221 4.83 -2.99 19.23
CA ARG A 221 6.22 -2.50 19.28
C ARG A 221 6.79 -2.44 17.87
N LEU A 222 7.76 -1.59 17.65
CA LEU A 222 8.48 -1.48 16.39
C LEU A 222 9.97 -1.76 16.64
N TRP A 223 10.59 -2.48 15.72
CA TRP A 223 11.98 -2.89 15.85
C TRP A 223 12.75 -2.56 14.58
N LEU A 224 13.95 -2.03 14.75
CA LEU A 224 14.97 -1.99 13.70
C LEU A 224 15.71 -3.33 13.71
N VAL A 225 15.64 -4.07 12.63
CA VAL A 225 16.15 -5.43 12.52
C VAL A 225 17.15 -5.51 11.37
N PRO A 226 18.45 -5.37 11.64
CA PRO A 226 19.47 -5.59 10.63
C PRO A 226 19.52 -7.08 10.23
N LEU A 227 19.85 -7.36 8.98
CA LEU A 227 20.00 -8.74 8.52
C LEU A 227 21.18 -9.46 9.20
N VAL A 228 22.16 -8.69 9.68
CA VAL A 228 23.32 -9.17 10.43
C VAL A 228 23.51 -8.28 11.65
N GLY A 229 23.48 -8.87 12.84
CA GLY A 229 23.60 -8.15 14.09
C GLY A 229 22.37 -8.30 15.00
N GLU A 230 22.31 -7.50 16.04
CA GLU A 230 21.20 -7.50 17.00
C GLU A 230 20.13 -6.50 16.60
N ARG A 231 18.87 -6.85 16.87
CA ARG A 231 17.74 -5.94 16.69
C ARG A 231 17.69 -4.89 17.79
N THR A 232 17.20 -3.71 17.46
CA THR A 232 16.99 -2.59 18.39
C THR A 232 15.51 -2.24 18.46
N GLU A 233 14.94 -2.14 19.67
CA GLU A 233 13.57 -1.66 19.87
C GLU A 233 13.50 -0.16 19.63
N ILE A 234 12.53 0.28 18.82
CA ILE A 234 12.22 1.70 18.65
C ILE A 234 11.34 2.13 19.80
N VAL A 235 11.89 2.95 20.68
CA VAL A 235 11.25 3.30 21.94
C VAL A 235 10.47 4.61 21.81
N TRP A 236 9.20 4.57 22.25
CA TRP A 236 8.35 5.75 22.47
C TRP A 236 7.47 5.55 23.70
N ASP A 237 6.81 6.59 24.17
CA ASP A 237 5.84 6.52 25.27
C ASP A 237 4.55 5.82 24.79
N GLN A 238 4.50 4.48 24.92
CA GLN A 238 3.38 3.64 24.49
C GLN A 238 2.11 3.81 25.33
N GLU A 239 2.21 4.35 26.56
CA GLU A 239 1.03 4.65 27.39
C GLU A 239 0.29 5.87 26.85
N ARG A 240 1.02 6.85 26.32
CA ARG A 240 0.45 8.05 25.71
C ARG A 240 0.05 7.83 24.26
N TRP A 241 0.91 7.16 23.48
CA TRP A 241 0.80 6.98 22.04
C TRP A 241 0.54 5.51 21.73
N GLU A 242 -0.73 5.09 21.89
CA GLU A 242 -1.11 3.68 21.75
C GLU A 242 -1.13 3.19 20.30
N TYR A 243 -1.41 4.08 19.34
CA TYR A 243 -1.61 3.68 17.96
C TYR A 243 -0.41 3.95 17.09
N LEU A 244 0.15 2.88 16.51
CA LEU A 244 1.09 2.95 15.39
C LEU A 244 0.26 3.08 14.11
N VAL A 245 0.14 4.29 13.57
CA VAL A 245 -0.74 4.62 12.44
C VAL A 245 -0.06 4.30 11.13
N SER A 246 1.11 4.90 10.86
CA SER A 246 1.84 4.70 9.61
C SER A 246 3.34 4.55 9.85
N VAL A 247 4.01 3.85 8.93
CA VAL A 247 5.47 3.73 8.84
C VAL A 247 5.88 3.95 7.40
N ARG A 248 6.84 4.85 7.17
CA ARG A 248 7.38 5.18 5.86
C ARG A 248 8.89 5.13 5.87
N TRP A 249 9.46 4.45 4.90
CA TRP A 249 10.91 4.42 4.70
C TRP A 249 11.18 4.47 3.20
N ASN A 250 11.32 5.66 2.66
CA ASN A 250 11.76 5.88 1.29
C ASN A 250 13.26 6.21 1.26
N GLY A 251 13.88 6.20 0.09
CA GLY A 251 15.32 6.46 -0.04
C GLY A 251 15.73 7.94 0.14
N PHE A 252 14.78 8.84 0.48
CA PHE A 252 15.02 10.29 0.53
C PHE A 252 15.28 10.82 1.95
N GLY A 253 15.15 9.98 2.97
CA GLY A 253 15.39 10.36 4.35
C GLY A 253 15.26 9.20 5.34
N PRO A 254 15.45 9.45 6.64
CA PRO A 254 15.30 8.45 7.67
C PRO A 254 13.85 7.94 7.76
N PRO A 255 13.61 6.75 8.34
CA PRO A 255 12.27 6.25 8.55
C PRO A 255 11.40 7.20 9.35
N LEU A 256 10.12 7.31 8.96
CA LEU A 256 9.10 8.10 9.62
C LEU A 256 8.00 7.20 10.19
N VAL A 257 7.52 7.56 11.38
CA VAL A 257 6.47 6.85 12.09
C VAL A 257 5.45 7.85 12.62
N THR A 258 4.16 7.63 12.29
CA THR A 258 3.07 8.39 12.90
C THR A 258 2.45 7.61 14.04
N LEU A 259 2.28 8.28 15.16
CA LEU A 259 1.66 7.75 16.36
C LEU A 259 0.46 8.64 16.76
N PHE A 260 -0.66 7.98 17.16
CA PHE A 260 -1.82 8.68 17.72
C PHE A 260 -2.02 8.30 19.19
N ASP A 261 -2.56 9.24 19.97
CA ASP A 261 -3.11 8.93 21.26
C ASP A 261 -4.46 8.17 21.12
N ARG A 262 -4.91 7.50 22.19
CA ARG A 262 -6.15 6.71 22.13
C ARG A 262 -7.41 7.54 21.81
N PRO A 263 -7.57 8.78 22.30
CA PRO A 263 -8.67 9.66 21.90
C PRO A 263 -8.57 10.16 20.46
N GLN A 264 -7.42 9.94 19.76
CA GLN A 264 -7.12 10.42 18.42
C GLN A 264 -7.23 11.97 18.31
N ARG A 265 -6.85 12.66 19.38
CA ARG A 265 -6.81 14.12 19.43
C ARG A 265 -5.43 14.71 19.27
N HIS A 266 -4.42 13.87 19.40
CA HIS A 266 -3.03 14.25 19.24
C HIS A 266 -2.31 13.22 18.39
N SER A 267 -1.44 13.70 17.53
CA SER A 267 -0.51 12.88 16.78
C SER A 267 0.91 13.40 16.90
N ILE A 268 1.87 12.50 16.76
CA ILE A 268 3.28 12.85 16.58
C ILE A 268 3.87 12.09 15.41
N VAL A 269 4.84 12.71 14.76
CA VAL A 269 5.70 12.05 13.79
C VAL A 269 7.08 11.89 14.41
N LEU A 270 7.55 10.64 14.45
CA LEU A 270 8.91 10.31 14.84
C LEU A 270 9.77 10.12 13.58
N SER A 271 10.97 10.68 13.60
CA SER A 271 12.07 10.27 12.74
C SER A 271 12.94 9.29 13.51
N ILE A 272 13.36 8.20 12.85
CA ILE A 272 14.19 7.14 13.45
C ILE A 272 15.58 7.21 12.83
N ASP A 273 16.65 7.25 13.65
CA ASP A 273 17.99 7.04 13.14
C ASP A 273 18.18 5.56 12.77
N PRO A 274 18.43 5.23 11.50
CA PRO A 274 18.55 3.85 11.07
C PRO A 274 19.83 3.15 11.53
N THR A 275 20.76 3.87 12.18
CA THR A 275 22.02 3.30 12.66
C THR A 275 21.90 2.74 14.07
N ASP A 276 21.11 3.36 14.93
CA ASP A 276 20.98 2.97 16.35
C ASP A 276 19.55 2.85 16.87
N GLY A 277 18.54 3.20 16.03
CA GLY A 277 17.12 3.14 16.38
C GLY A 277 16.65 4.30 17.29
N SER A 278 17.47 5.29 17.54
CA SER A 278 17.07 6.46 18.32
C SER A 278 16.00 7.27 17.60
N THR A 279 15.12 7.92 18.38
CA THR A 279 13.95 8.63 17.84
C THR A 279 14.00 10.11 18.17
N SER A 280 13.48 10.93 17.26
CA SER A 280 13.20 12.33 17.49
C SER A 280 11.81 12.71 17.00
N VAL A 281 11.07 13.49 17.80
CA VAL A 281 9.78 14.05 17.38
C VAL A 281 10.06 15.20 16.41
N ILE A 282 9.52 15.10 15.20
CA ILE A 282 9.71 16.10 14.14
C ILE A 282 8.42 16.84 13.77
N SER A 283 7.26 16.32 14.15
CA SER A 283 5.95 16.98 14.01
C SER A 283 5.05 16.58 15.16
N HIS A 284 4.12 17.48 15.50
CA HIS A 284 3.06 17.27 16.47
C HIS A 284 1.82 18.03 15.98
N ASP A 285 0.67 17.34 15.93
CA ASP A 285 -0.62 17.91 15.60
C ASP A 285 -1.63 17.62 16.70
N GLU A 286 -2.58 18.54 16.87
CA GLU A 286 -3.69 18.41 17.80
C GLU A 286 -4.99 18.97 17.21
N ASP A 287 -6.10 18.31 17.52
CA ASP A 287 -7.43 18.77 17.17
C ASP A 287 -8.42 18.55 18.32
N THR A 288 -9.40 19.43 18.44
CA THR A 288 -10.41 19.33 19.51
C THR A 288 -11.39 18.19 19.32
N ALA A 289 -11.58 17.72 18.08
CA ALA A 289 -12.43 16.57 17.73
C ALA A 289 -11.57 15.34 17.51
N TRP A 290 -10.80 15.28 16.42
CA TRP A 290 -9.84 14.22 16.11
C TRP A 290 -8.83 14.71 15.07
N VAL A 291 -7.60 14.19 15.17
CA VAL A 291 -6.56 14.37 14.15
C VAL A 291 -6.81 13.41 12.99
N SER A 292 -6.47 13.84 11.78
CA SER A 292 -6.46 13.01 10.58
C SER A 292 -5.05 12.93 9.99
N GLU A 293 -4.81 11.91 9.17
CA GLU A 293 -3.58 11.77 8.40
C GLU A 293 -3.96 11.57 6.92
N ILE A 294 -3.50 12.45 6.06
CA ILE A 294 -3.66 12.27 4.62
C ILE A 294 -2.89 10.99 4.20
N PRO A 295 -3.53 10.00 3.58
CA PRO A 295 -2.87 8.80 3.11
C PRO A 295 -1.60 9.11 2.32
N GLY A 296 -0.50 8.45 2.67
CA GLY A 296 0.80 8.70 2.04
C GLY A 296 1.70 9.70 2.76
N THR A 297 1.18 10.47 3.73
CA THR A 297 1.99 11.22 4.70
C THR A 297 2.35 10.34 5.92
N PRO A 298 3.32 10.74 6.77
CA PRO A 298 4.40 11.62 6.39
C PRO A 298 5.33 10.97 5.37
N THR A 299 6.02 11.73 4.56
CA THR A 299 7.04 11.21 3.65
C THR A 299 8.11 12.26 3.39
N TRP A 300 9.25 11.84 2.79
CA TRP A 300 10.28 12.77 2.36
C TRP A 300 10.16 13.04 0.86
N THR A 301 10.37 14.29 0.44
CA THR A 301 10.61 14.61 -0.98
C THR A 301 12.01 14.17 -1.40
N ALA A 302 12.30 14.15 -2.69
CA ALA A 302 13.65 13.87 -3.20
C ALA A 302 14.72 14.88 -2.71
N ASP A 303 14.31 16.07 -2.28
CA ASP A 303 15.18 17.08 -1.67
C ASP A 303 15.25 16.95 -0.13
N SER A 304 14.81 15.81 0.42
CA SER A 304 14.79 15.53 1.87
C SER A 304 13.96 16.53 2.70
N GLN A 305 12.90 17.09 2.11
CA GLN A 305 11.95 17.94 2.81
C GLN A 305 10.81 17.10 3.35
N LEU A 306 10.34 17.40 4.55
CA LEU A 306 9.23 16.69 5.19
C LEU A 306 7.88 17.08 4.56
N VAL A 307 7.15 16.08 4.09
CA VAL A 307 5.76 16.22 3.68
C VAL A 307 4.87 15.71 4.81
N SER A 308 4.03 16.56 5.34
CA SER A 308 3.09 16.23 6.42
C SER A 308 1.67 16.66 6.08
N THR A 309 0.69 16.06 6.75
CA THR A 309 -0.70 16.56 6.72
C THR A 309 -0.74 17.97 7.26
N HIS A 310 -1.53 18.84 6.64
CA HIS A 310 -1.77 20.19 7.08
C HIS A 310 -3.25 20.52 6.99
N GLN A 311 -3.81 20.99 8.08
CA GLN A 311 -5.21 21.40 8.16
C GLN A 311 -5.29 22.92 8.37
N SER A 312 -6.10 23.60 7.58
CA SER A 312 -6.40 25.03 7.72
C SER A 312 -7.91 25.24 7.65
N GLY A 313 -8.55 25.34 8.81
CA GLY A 313 -10.01 25.34 8.92
C GLY A 313 -10.58 23.99 8.45
N ASP A 314 -11.48 24.02 7.47
CA ASP A 314 -12.12 22.82 6.90
C ASP A 314 -11.37 22.25 5.68
N VAL A 315 -10.21 22.80 5.33
CA VAL A 315 -9.41 22.37 4.16
C VAL A 315 -8.23 21.54 4.63
N GLU A 316 -8.16 20.30 4.12
CA GLU A 316 -7.01 19.42 4.28
C GLU A 316 -6.09 19.53 3.06
N THR A 317 -4.81 19.75 3.30
CA THR A 317 -3.75 19.77 2.30
C THR A 317 -2.49 19.16 2.88
N VAL A 318 -1.41 19.11 2.12
CA VAL A 318 -0.09 18.75 2.63
C VAL A 318 0.77 19.99 2.78
N ALA A 319 1.68 19.94 3.75
CA ALA A 319 2.75 20.94 3.89
C ALA A 319 4.10 20.28 3.55
N ILE A 320 4.97 21.04 2.88
CA ILE A 320 6.37 20.69 2.62
C ILE A 320 7.24 21.58 3.51
N ASP A 321 7.97 21.00 4.46
CA ASP A 321 8.71 21.71 5.51
C ASP A 321 7.85 22.79 6.21
N GLY A 322 6.58 22.46 6.51
CA GLY A 322 5.64 23.34 7.17
C GLY A 322 5.01 24.41 6.27
N VAL A 323 5.34 24.46 4.99
CA VAL A 323 4.71 25.36 4.00
C VAL A 323 3.61 24.61 3.28
N ALA A 324 2.36 25.04 3.45
CA ALA A 324 1.21 24.42 2.83
C ALA A 324 1.30 24.47 1.30
N VAL A 325 0.96 23.36 0.63
CA VAL A 325 0.80 23.33 -0.82
C VAL A 325 -0.49 24.08 -1.18
N GLU A 326 -0.35 25.17 -1.93
CA GLU A 326 -1.49 25.97 -2.37
C GLU A 326 -2.19 25.30 -3.56
N LEU A 327 -3.44 24.92 -3.36
CA LEU A 327 -4.37 24.44 -4.38
C LEU A 327 -5.43 25.51 -4.67
N ALA A 328 -6.28 25.30 -5.68
CA ALA A 328 -7.45 26.15 -5.88
C ALA A 328 -8.39 26.08 -4.65
N ALA A 329 -9.16 27.14 -4.43
CA ALA A 329 -9.84 27.39 -3.14
C ALA A 329 -10.83 26.31 -2.67
N ASP A 330 -11.32 25.46 -3.57
CA ASP A 330 -12.27 24.37 -3.31
C ASP A 330 -11.66 22.96 -3.41
N GLN A 331 -10.34 22.88 -3.67
CA GLN A 331 -9.62 21.62 -3.82
C GLN A 331 -9.03 21.17 -2.48
N GLN A 332 -9.08 19.88 -2.22
CA GLN A 332 -8.50 19.22 -1.06
C GLN A 332 -7.56 18.09 -1.50
N VAL A 333 -6.45 17.90 -0.77
CA VAL A 333 -5.59 16.74 -0.96
C VAL A 333 -6.24 15.53 -0.30
N THR A 334 -6.41 14.44 -1.04
CA THR A 334 -6.97 13.19 -0.54
C THR A 334 -5.91 12.10 -0.33
N ALA A 335 -4.77 12.19 -1.00
CA ALA A 335 -3.63 11.30 -0.77
C ALA A 335 -2.34 11.85 -1.38
N VAL A 336 -1.22 11.51 -0.78
CA VAL A 336 0.09 11.54 -1.42
C VAL A 336 0.29 10.19 -2.11
N VAL A 337 0.13 10.17 -3.42
CA VAL A 337 0.24 8.94 -4.23
C VAL A 337 1.69 8.50 -4.32
N ARG A 338 2.60 9.46 -4.53
CA ARG A 338 4.03 9.19 -4.68
C ARG A 338 4.89 10.40 -4.39
N SER A 339 6.02 10.16 -3.75
CA SER A 339 7.18 11.05 -3.75
C SER A 339 8.28 10.44 -4.62
N SER A 340 8.83 11.18 -5.55
CA SER A 340 9.85 10.74 -6.51
C SER A 340 10.77 11.89 -6.91
N GLU A 341 11.77 11.60 -7.74
CA GLU A 341 12.64 12.62 -8.36
C GLU A 341 11.87 13.63 -9.23
N ASP A 342 10.69 13.26 -9.74
CA ASP A 342 9.82 14.14 -10.52
C ASP A 342 9.09 15.18 -9.66
N GLY A 343 8.96 14.93 -8.35
CA GLY A 343 8.20 15.71 -7.38
C GLY A 343 7.20 14.90 -6.58
N LEU A 344 6.14 15.54 -6.13
CA LEU A 344 5.10 14.97 -5.27
C LEU A 344 3.80 14.80 -6.06
N LEU A 345 3.41 13.55 -6.33
CA LEU A 345 2.15 13.23 -6.97
C LEU A 345 1.04 13.18 -5.91
N LEU A 346 0.04 14.02 -6.05
CA LEU A 346 -1.10 14.10 -5.16
C LEU A 346 -2.38 13.67 -5.87
N ALA A 347 -3.22 12.92 -5.16
CA ALA A 347 -4.63 12.81 -5.47
C ALA A 347 -5.37 13.95 -4.77
N ILE A 348 -6.27 14.59 -5.49
CA ILE A 348 -7.06 15.72 -4.99
C ILE A 348 -8.55 15.49 -5.23
N ALA A 349 -9.38 16.09 -4.39
CA ALA A 349 -10.81 16.26 -4.64
C ALA A 349 -11.04 17.71 -5.08
N PRO A 350 -11.20 18.00 -6.38
CA PRO A 350 -11.52 19.35 -6.85
C PRO A 350 -12.93 19.78 -6.40
N ARG A 351 -13.76 18.81 -6.06
CA ARG A 351 -15.09 18.95 -5.44
C ARG A 351 -15.51 17.63 -4.82
N ALA A 352 -16.54 17.62 -3.98
CA ALA A 352 -17.01 16.41 -3.28
C ALA A 352 -17.38 15.21 -4.20
N THR A 353 -17.65 15.47 -5.48
CA THR A 353 -18.12 14.51 -6.48
C THR A 353 -17.07 14.19 -7.55
N ALA A 354 -15.81 14.52 -7.32
CA ALA A 354 -14.75 14.27 -8.29
C ALA A 354 -13.43 13.97 -7.60
N SER A 355 -12.55 13.24 -8.28
CA SER A 355 -11.15 13.12 -7.92
C SER A 355 -10.25 13.36 -9.13
N SER A 356 -9.10 13.96 -8.91
CA SER A 356 -8.11 14.29 -9.93
C SER A 356 -6.69 14.09 -9.43
N LEU A 357 -5.71 14.33 -10.28
CA LEU A 357 -4.30 14.18 -9.97
C LEU A 357 -3.57 15.49 -10.27
N VAL A 358 -2.67 15.86 -9.37
CA VAL A 358 -1.73 16.96 -9.60
C VAL A 358 -0.31 16.54 -9.25
N LEU A 359 0.66 17.09 -9.96
CA LEU A 359 2.08 16.97 -9.63
C LEU A 359 2.56 18.30 -9.05
N VAL A 360 3.09 18.25 -7.83
CA VAL A 360 3.86 19.36 -7.27
C VAL A 360 5.32 19.15 -7.66
N GLY A 361 5.78 19.96 -8.61
CA GLY A 361 7.16 19.91 -9.08
C GLY A 361 8.15 20.32 -7.98
N ARG A 362 9.43 20.01 -8.16
CA ARG A 362 10.51 20.41 -7.23
C ARG A 362 10.66 21.93 -7.11
N ASP A 363 10.15 22.69 -8.05
CA ASP A 363 10.05 24.16 -8.01
C ASP A 363 8.85 24.69 -7.22
N GLY A 364 8.05 23.81 -6.61
CA GLY A 364 6.85 24.10 -5.84
C GLY A 364 5.61 24.40 -6.69
N ARG A 365 5.71 24.32 -8.02
CA ARG A 365 4.55 24.56 -8.90
C ARG A 365 3.64 23.34 -8.93
N VAL A 366 2.33 23.63 -8.90
CA VAL A 366 1.28 22.62 -9.03
C VAL A 366 0.88 22.48 -10.50
N HIS A 367 0.99 21.27 -11.02
CA HIS A 367 0.66 20.95 -12.41
C HIS A 367 -0.53 19.96 -12.44
N PRO A 368 -1.69 20.35 -13.00
CA PRO A 368 -2.80 19.42 -13.21
C PRO A 368 -2.40 18.30 -14.19
N LEU A 369 -2.67 17.06 -13.82
CA LEU A 369 -2.39 15.88 -14.66
C LEU A 369 -3.65 15.26 -15.26
N ALA A 370 -4.81 15.54 -14.70
CA ALA A 370 -6.09 15.00 -15.15
C ALA A 370 -7.18 16.08 -15.05
N ALA A 371 -8.32 15.83 -15.72
CA ALA A 371 -9.48 16.71 -15.64
C ALA A 371 -10.11 16.70 -14.25
N ASP A 372 -10.75 17.81 -13.87
CA ASP A 372 -11.45 17.96 -12.59
C ASP A 372 -12.90 17.44 -12.62
N GLU A 373 -13.21 16.53 -13.54
CA GLU A 373 -14.53 15.90 -13.69
C GLU A 373 -14.42 14.39 -13.54
N GLY A 374 -15.45 13.78 -12.95
CA GLY A 374 -15.47 12.35 -12.68
C GLY A 374 -14.42 11.93 -11.63
N TRP A 375 -14.09 10.67 -11.63
CA TRP A 375 -13.11 10.08 -10.70
C TRP A 375 -11.89 9.60 -11.45
N THR A 376 -10.75 10.18 -11.16
CA THR A 376 -9.46 9.80 -11.72
C THR A 376 -8.53 9.33 -10.62
N VAL A 377 -7.93 8.16 -10.83
CA VAL A 377 -6.79 7.65 -10.08
C VAL A 377 -5.65 7.35 -11.05
N GLY A 378 -4.42 7.37 -10.57
CA GLY A 378 -3.29 7.10 -11.47
C GLY A 378 -1.95 7.14 -10.80
N ASP A 379 -0.91 7.09 -11.63
CA ASP A 379 0.49 7.15 -11.24
C ASP A 379 1.29 7.91 -12.30
N TYR A 380 2.36 8.56 -11.88
CA TYR A 380 3.26 9.31 -12.77
C TYR A 380 4.71 8.99 -12.45
N ARG A 381 5.49 8.67 -13.48
CA ARG A 381 6.94 8.46 -13.39
C ARG A 381 7.65 8.84 -14.68
N ALA A 382 8.70 9.62 -14.55
CA ALA A 382 9.65 9.94 -15.64
C ALA A 382 8.95 10.34 -16.95
N GLY A 383 7.94 11.21 -16.88
CA GLY A 383 7.19 11.67 -18.04
C GLY A 383 6.06 10.75 -18.51
N THR A 384 5.89 9.57 -17.93
CA THR A 384 4.78 8.65 -18.22
C THR A 384 3.68 8.79 -17.18
N LEU A 385 2.50 9.12 -17.63
CA LEU A 385 1.28 9.23 -16.83
C LEU A 385 0.36 8.05 -17.13
N TYR A 386 0.00 7.30 -16.09
CA TYR A 386 -1.12 6.37 -16.11
C TYR A 386 -2.33 7.02 -15.46
N THR A 387 -3.49 6.93 -16.09
CA THR A 387 -4.78 7.31 -15.52
C THR A 387 -5.81 6.20 -15.68
N ALA A 388 -6.60 5.99 -14.65
CA ALA A 388 -7.86 5.28 -14.72
C ALA A 388 -8.95 6.30 -14.37
N HIS A 389 -9.86 6.53 -15.31
CA HIS A 389 -10.92 7.53 -15.21
C HIS A 389 -12.29 6.90 -15.41
N THR A 390 -13.27 7.37 -14.65
CA THR A 390 -14.69 7.04 -14.81
C THR A 390 -15.54 8.25 -14.42
N ASP A 391 -16.77 8.29 -14.89
CA ASP A 391 -17.77 9.26 -14.47
C ASP A 391 -19.13 8.59 -14.22
N VAL A 392 -20.13 9.38 -13.86
CA VAL A 392 -21.48 8.86 -13.52
C VAL A 392 -22.13 8.09 -14.66
N ASP A 393 -21.87 8.50 -15.90
CA ASP A 393 -22.46 7.93 -17.10
C ASP A 393 -21.59 6.81 -17.71
N ALA A 394 -20.34 6.67 -17.23
CA ALA A 394 -19.42 5.67 -17.76
C ALA A 394 -19.82 4.26 -17.30
N ARG A 395 -19.77 3.32 -18.25
CA ARG A 395 -20.01 1.90 -17.96
C ARG A 395 -18.81 1.18 -17.39
N ASP A 396 -17.62 1.77 -17.53
CA ASP A 396 -16.33 1.23 -17.09
C ASP A 396 -15.29 2.32 -16.94
N TRP A 397 -14.16 1.93 -16.31
CA TRP A 397 -12.98 2.77 -16.18
C TRP A 397 -12.20 2.84 -17.49
N SER A 398 -12.02 4.05 -18.02
CA SER A 398 -11.03 4.29 -19.08
C SER A 398 -9.64 4.30 -18.49
N ARG A 399 -8.75 3.40 -18.96
CA ARG A 399 -7.39 3.24 -18.48
C ARG A 399 -6.41 3.58 -19.58
N GLN A 400 -5.58 4.60 -19.35
CA GLN A 400 -4.73 5.16 -20.38
C GLN A 400 -3.31 5.36 -19.88
N PHE A 401 -2.35 5.21 -20.79
CA PHE A 401 -0.97 5.63 -20.63
C PHE A 401 -0.70 6.78 -21.60
N SER A 402 -0.11 7.86 -21.09
CA SER A 402 0.20 9.06 -21.86
C SER A 402 1.61 9.55 -21.52
N THR A 403 2.25 10.21 -22.46
CA THR A 403 3.36 11.11 -22.08
C THR A 403 2.77 12.39 -21.50
N TRP A 404 3.45 12.96 -20.54
CA TRP A 404 3.12 14.27 -20.02
C TRP A 404 4.38 15.12 -19.90
N ASN A 405 4.30 16.35 -20.42
CA ASN A 405 5.42 17.30 -20.42
C ASN A 405 5.17 18.38 -19.35
N PRO A 406 6.02 18.47 -18.31
CA PRO A 406 5.84 19.47 -17.24
C PRO A 406 6.02 20.93 -17.69
N LEU A 407 6.66 21.18 -18.84
CA LEU A 407 6.96 22.53 -19.29
C LEU A 407 5.74 23.23 -19.91
N ASP A 408 4.88 22.49 -20.59
CA ASP A 408 3.73 23.02 -21.31
C ASP A 408 2.39 22.35 -20.95
N GLY A 409 2.43 21.32 -20.10
CA GLY A 409 1.27 20.50 -19.75
C GLY A 409 0.77 19.61 -20.91
N GLY A 410 1.55 19.53 -22.00
CA GLY A 410 1.19 18.73 -23.17
C GLY A 410 1.09 17.27 -22.85
N GLN A 411 -0.05 16.65 -23.21
CA GLN A 411 -0.30 15.22 -23.02
C GLN A 411 -0.53 14.54 -24.36
N SER A 412 0.09 13.38 -24.56
CA SER A 412 -0.10 12.54 -25.74
C SER A 412 -0.38 11.12 -25.35
N LEU A 413 -1.50 10.58 -25.80
CA LEU A 413 -1.89 9.19 -25.55
C LEU A 413 -0.86 8.23 -26.18
N ILE A 414 -0.39 7.27 -25.40
CA ILE A 414 0.49 6.19 -25.85
C ILE A 414 -0.31 4.91 -26.05
N ALA A 415 -1.08 4.52 -25.05
CA ALA A 415 -1.81 3.25 -25.07
C ALA A 415 -3.08 3.30 -24.20
N THR A 416 -4.01 2.42 -24.49
CA THR A 416 -5.21 2.16 -23.70
C THR A 416 -5.17 0.72 -23.19
N LEU A 417 -5.39 0.52 -21.90
CA LEU A 417 -5.55 -0.82 -21.31
C LEU A 417 -7.01 -1.21 -21.39
N GLU A 418 -7.31 -2.28 -22.11
CA GLU A 418 -8.66 -2.81 -22.20
C GLU A 418 -9.17 -3.26 -20.82
N SER A 419 -10.42 -2.97 -20.55
CA SER A 419 -11.14 -3.43 -19.37
C SER A 419 -12.00 -4.64 -19.69
N HIS A 420 -12.20 -5.48 -18.69
CA HIS A 420 -13.10 -6.63 -18.75
C HIS A 420 -14.35 -6.43 -17.88
N ALA A 421 -14.77 -5.20 -17.66
CA ALA A 421 -16.01 -4.96 -16.92
C ALA A 421 -17.23 -5.52 -17.64
N MET A 422 -18.15 -6.06 -16.86
CA MET A 422 -19.46 -6.49 -17.41
C MET A 422 -20.33 -5.25 -17.65
N SER A 423 -20.92 -5.16 -18.81
CA SER A 423 -21.98 -4.19 -19.05
C SER A 423 -23.13 -4.43 -18.06
N PRO A 424 -23.67 -3.40 -17.43
CA PRO A 424 -24.82 -3.58 -16.55
C PRO A 424 -25.99 -4.18 -17.33
N PRO A 425 -26.76 -5.10 -16.72
CA PRO A 425 -27.88 -5.77 -17.39
C PRO A 425 -29.07 -4.84 -17.66
N ILE A 426 -29.05 -3.64 -17.09
CA ILE A 426 -30.16 -2.67 -17.20
C ILE A 426 -29.54 -1.34 -17.66
N ASP A 427 -30.20 -0.71 -18.63
CA ASP A 427 -29.84 0.66 -19.04
C ASP A 427 -30.36 1.62 -17.95
N VAL A 428 -29.48 2.15 -17.13
CA VAL A 428 -29.81 3.11 -16.10
C VAL A 428 -29.10 4.42 -16.44
N SER A 429 -29.79 5.52 -16.24
CA SER A 429 -29.20 6.86 -16.28
C SER A 429 -29.06 7.34 -14.83
N PRO A 430 -27.90 7.14 -14.21
CA PRO A 430 -27.70 7.60 -12.84
C PRO A 430 -27.66 9.11 -12.80
N GLU A 431 -28.27 9.70 -11.77
CA GLU A 431 -28.23 11.13 -11.51
C GLU A 431 -27.48 11.37 -10.20
N LEU A 432 -26.52 12.25 -10.24
CA LEU A 432 -25.77 12.70 -9.06
C LEU A 432 -26.55 13.81 -8.38
N VAL A 433 -27.14 13.49 -7.22
CA VAL A 433 -27.86 14.47 -6.42
C VAL A 433 -26.97 14.91 -5.26
N ALA A 434 -26.54 16.18 -5.27
CA ALA A 434 -25.88 16.77 -4.13
C ALA A 434 -26.89 16.98 -3.00
N VAL A 435 -26.69 16.31 -1.86
CA VAL A 435 -27.53 16.43 -0.67
C VAL A 435 -26.73 17.21 0.39
N GLY A 436 -27.10 18.46 0.56
CA GLY A 436 -26.49 19.39 1.51
C GLY A 436 -25.45 20.32 0.88
N GLU A 437 -25.44 21.54 1.36
CA GLU A 437 -24.32 22.46 1.14
C GLU A 437 -23.26 22.14 2.20
N ARG A 438 -21.99 22.05 1.81
CA ARG A 438 -20.90 22.16 2.78
C ARG A 438 -21.02 23.56 3.39
N ALA A 439 -21.27 23.62 4.69
CA ALA A 439 -21.23 24.85 5.47
C ALA A 439 -19.79 25.36 5.53
#